data_57ac71948fd7d7ea2f3ca1a68bff85fa
#
_entry.id   57ac71948fd7d7ea2f3ca1a68bff85fa
#
_cell.length_a   1.000
_cell.length_b   1.000
_cell.length_c   1.000
_cell.angle_alpha   90.00
_cell.angle_beta   90.00
_cell.angle_gamma   90.00
#
_symmetry.space_group_name_H-M   'P 1'
#
loop_
_entity.id
_entity.type
_entity.pdbx_description
1 polymer ?
#
loop_
_entity_poly.entity_id
_entity_poly.type
_entity_poly.pdbx_seq_one_letter_code
_entity_poly.pdbx_strand_id
1 'polypeptide(L)'
;MPNQQQFAKIVLLLLDAEIENLTEEMKKIGISNSIIMSISVAKSALKNDIVTDESAKEFLKSVCQRIIELNGYRLDLLRYLEARMALVAPNVCEIIGPKVTSLLVSAAGGIQELSRIPACNILVLGAEKRALNGLSAATAGIHRGYLNELEMVKNAPLAFQTQLLRMLSTKCALAARIDACQTEKTGSYGIKLRKEIQERFDKIQAPGQARLTKALPKPDDKPKKKRGGQK
;
A
#
# COMPACT_ATOMS: atom_id res chain seq x y z
N MET A 1 -15.96 -2.02 -1.52
CA MET A 1 -16.89 -1.00 -1.01
C MET A 1 -16.61 0.32 -1.71
N PRO A 2 -17.61 1.13 -2.05
CA PRO A 2 -17.37 2.43 -2.65
C PRO A 2 -16.59 3.32 -1.68
N ASN A 3 -15.72 4.18 -2.23
CA ASN A 3 -14.95 5.14 -1.45
C ASN A 3 -15.92 6.04 -0.67
N GLN A 4 -15.57 6.46 0.54
CA GLN A 4 -16.43 7.33 1.38
C GLN A 4 -16.97 8.54 0.63
N GLN A 5 -16.16 9.11 -0.27
CA GLN A 5 -16.56 10.21 -1.15
C GLN A 5 -17.62 9.80 -2.18
N GLN A 6 -17.47 8.61 -2.78
CA GLN A 6 -18.45 8.09 -3.73
C GLN A 6 -19.78 7.82 -3.03
N PHE A 7 -19.72 7.28 -1.81
CA PHE A 7 -20.90 7.06 -0.99
C PHE A 7 -21.65 8.37 -0.69
N ALA A 8 -20.95 9.41 -0.23
CA ALA A 8 -21.57 10.71 0.03
C ALA A 8 -22.21 11.33 -1.22
N LYS A 9 -21.55 11.21 -2.39
CA LYS A 9 -22.12 11.67 -3.68
C LYS A 9 -23.35 10.87 -4.07
N ILE A 10 -23.34 9.54 -3.86
CA ILE A 10 -24.53 8.70 -4.14
C ILE A 10 -25.71 9.12 -3.28
N VAL A 11 -25.47 9.36 -1.98
CA VAL A 11 -26.53 9.81 -1.07
C VAL A 11 -27.12 11.15 -1.51
N LEU A 12 -26.31 12.13 -1.90
CA LEU A 12 -26.79 13.41 -2.43
C LEU A 12 -27.64 13.21 -3.68
N LEU A 13 -27.20 12.40 -4.64
CA LEU A 13 -27.97 12.12 -5.85
C LEU A 13 -29.29 11.41 -5.55
N LEU A 14 -29.32 10.52 -4.56
CA LEU A 14 -30.56 9.84 -4.14
C LEU A 14 -31.57 10.79 -3.49
N LEU A 15 -31.09 11.85 -2.83
CA LEU A 15 -31.93 12.86 -2.19
C LEU A 15 -32.46 13.90 -3.18
N ASP A 16 -31.69 14.22 -4.24
CA ASP A 16 -31.99 15.31 -5.17
C ASP A 16 -32.57 14.86 -6.52
N ALA A 17 -32.30 13.61 -6.96
CA ALA A 17 -32.62 13.20 -8.33
C ALA A 17 -33.91 12.37 -8.48
N GLU A 18 -34.68 12.70 -9.51
CA GLU A 18 -35.69 11.81 -10.06
C GLU A 18 -35.04 10.57 -10.69
N ILE A 19 -35.79 9.45 -10.74
CA ILE A 19 -35.26 8.11 -11.01
C ILE A 19 -34.57 7.99 -12.39
N GLU A 20 -35.01 8.77 -13.38
CA GLU A 20 -34.61 8.64 -14.79
C GLU A 20 -33.14 9.09 -15.04
N ASN A 21 -32.67 10.12 -14.37
CA ASN A 21 -31.32 10.68 -14.56
C ASN A 21 -30.27 10.07 -13.65
N LEU A 22 -30.68 9.28 -12.65
CA LEU A 22 -29.83 8.74 -11.61
C LEU A 22 -28.72 7.82 -12.16
N THR A 23 -29.06 6.97 -13.15
CA THR A 23 -28.15 6.00 -13.73
C THR A 23 -27.02 6.63 -14.53
N GLU A 24 -27.30 7.74 -15.23
CA GLU A 24 -26.30 8.46 -16.01
C GLU A 24 -25.34 9.24 -15.13
N GLU A 25 -25.87 9.89 -14.10
CA GLU A 25 -25.04 10.63 -13.14
C GLU A 25 -24.13 9.72 -12.30
N MET A 26 -24.64 8.57 -11.89
CA MET A 26 -23.81 7.55 -11.20
C MET A 26 -22.68 7.01 -12.08
N LYS A 27 -22.91 6.85 -13.39
CA LYS A 27 -21.85 6.47 -14.34
C LYS A 27 -20.78 7.55 -14.47
N LYS A 28 -21.13 8.84 -14.46
CA LYS A 28 -20.18 9.96 -14.47
C LYS A 28 -19.28 9.98 -13.24
N ILE A 29 -19.75 9.52 -12.08
CA ILE A 29 -18.99 9.42 -10.85
C ILE A 29 -18.00 8.22 -10.86
N GLY A 30 -18.10 7.32 -11.84
CA GLY A 30 -17.23 6.15 -11.97
C GLY A 30 -17.62 5.00 -11.05
N ILE A 31 -18.91 4.81 -10.79
CA ILE A 31 -19.43 3.72 -9.98
C ILE A 31 -19.62 2.47 -10.86
N SER A 32 -19.33 1.31 -10.31
CA SER A 32 -19.48 0.04 -11.05
C SER A 32 -20.96 -0.24 -11.38
N ASN A 33 -21.21 -0.77 -12.56
CA ASN A 33 -22.58 -1.06 -13.04
C ASN A 33 -23.35 -2.00 -12.11
N SER A 34 -22.69 -2.91 -11.41
CA SER A 34 -23.33 -3.81 -10.45
C SER A 34 -23.92 -3.06 -9.25
N ILE A 35 -23.23 -2.02 -8.77
CA ILE A 35 -23.69 -1.18 -7.67
C ILE A 35 -24.86 -0.30 -8.15
N ILE A 36 -24.79 0.25 -9.36
CA ILE A 36 -25.85 1.05 -9.95
C ILE A 36 -27.14 0.22 -10.05
N MET A 37 -27.05 -1.00 -10.55
CA MET A 37 -28.19 -1.93 -10.64
C MET A 37 -28.77 -2.25 -9.26
N SER A 38 -27.93 -2.56 -8.27
CA SER A 38 -28.42 -2.86 -6.92
C SER A 38 -29.15 -1.66 -6.28
N ILE A 39 -28.66 -0.44 -6.49
CA ILE A 39 -29.30 0.78 -5.99
C ILE A 39 -30.63 1.05 -6.71
N SER A 40 -30.69 0.88 -8.04
CA SER A 40 -31.93 1.08 -8.80
C SER A 40 -33.01 0.09 -8.40
N VAL A 41 -32.65 -1.18 -8.18
CA VAL A 41 -33.58 -2.20 -7.69
C VAL A 41 -34.05 -1.88 -6.26
N ALA A 42 -33.12 -1.49 -5.38
CA ALA A 42 -33.48 -1.11 -4.01
C ALA A 42 -34.41 0.11 -3.99
N LYS A 43 -34.15 1.14 -4.81
CA LYS A 43 -35.02 2.33 -4.91
C LYS A 43 -36.39 1.98 -5.47
N SER A 44 -36.50 1.08 -6.44
CA SER A 44 -37.81 0.62 -6.99
C SER A 44 -38.59 -0.25 -6.01
N ALA A 45 -37.90 -1.02 -5.15
CA ALA A 45 -38.53 -1.85 -4.12
C ALA A 45 -39.07 -0.99 -2.94
N LEU A 46 -38.38 0.08 -2.61
CA LEU A 46 -38.77 1.04 -1.58
C LEU A 46 -39.69 2.11 -2.21
N LYS A 47 -40.97 1.77 -2.31
CA LYS A 47 -42.01 2.66 -2.90
C LYS A 47 -42.28 3.97 -2.12
N ASN A 48 -41.79 4.08 -0.89
CA ASN A 48 -41.95 5.24 -0.03
C ASN A 48 -40.62 5.94 0.21
N ASP A 49 -40.64 7.25 0.35
CA ASP A 49 -39.47 8.03 0.74
C ASP A 49 -38.82 7.45 1.98
N ILE A 50 -37.58 7.07 1.84
CA ILE A 50 -36.76 6.46 2.94
C ILE A 50 -36.67 7.41 4.12
N VAL A 51 -36.71 8.71 3.86
CA VAL A 51 -36.70 9.79 4.84
C VAL A 51 -37.90 10.68 4.60
N THR A 52 -38.90 10.58 5.47
CA THR A 52 -40.13 11.39 5.40
C THR A 52 -39.93 12.81 5.93
N ASP A 53 -39.01 13.00 6.88
CA ASP A 53 -38.78 14.30 7.51
C ASP A 53 -37.87 15.21 6.68
N GLU A 54 -38.35 16.39 6.30
CA GLU A 54 -37.64 17.40 5.53
C GLU A 54 -36.37 17.89 6.27
N SER A 55 -36.46 18.07 7.59
CA SER A 55 -35.33 18.45 8.44
C SER A 55 -34.21 17.40 8.44
N ALA A 56 -34.55 16.11 8.39
CA ALA A 56 -33.60 15.02 8.27
C ALA A 56 -32.91 14.99 6.89
N LYS A 57 -33.64 15.31 5.82
CA LYS A 57 -33.09 15.44 4.46
C LYS A 57 -32.06 16.58 4.37
N GLU A 58 -32.40 17.76 4.91
CA GLU A 58 -31.47 18.91 4.93
C GLU A 58 -30.21 18.61 5.77
N PHE A 59 -30.38 17.97 6.92
CA PHE A 59 -29.27 17.55 7.73
C PHE A 59 -28.35 16.57 6.99
N LEU A 60 -28.90 15.55 6.32
CA LEU A 60 -28.13 14.60 5.52
C LEU A 60 -27.40 15.28 4.36
N LYS A 61 -28.03 16.24 3.67
CA LYS A 61 -27.39 17.03 2.62
C LYS A 61 -26.20 17.81 3.16
N SER A 62 -26.37 18.51 4.28
CA SER A 62 -25.29 19.28 4.89
C SER A 62 -24.10 18.40 5.30
N VAL A 63 -24.37 17.22 5.89
CA VAL A 63 -23.33 16.27 6.28
C VAL A 63 -22.58 15.71 5.06
N CYS A 64 -23.32 15.32 4.01
CA CYS A 64 -22.69 14.80 2.78
C CYS A 64 -21.84 15.86 2.07
N GLN A 65 -22.30 17.11 2.00
CA GLN A 65 -21.52 18.22 1.47
C GLN A 65 -20.24 18.43 2.27
N ARG A 66 -20.33 18.41 3.61
CA ARG A 66 -19.17 18.55 4.48
C ARG A 66 -18.16 17.42 4.29
N ILE A 67 -18.61 16.18 4.09
CA ILE A 67 -17.70 15.04 3.78
C ILE A 67 -16.94 15.29 2.47
N ILE A 68 -17.62 15.80 1.44
CA ILE A 68 -17.00 16.08 0.15
C ILE A 68 -15.96 17.20 0.27
N GLU A 69 -16.29 18.29 0.98
CA GLU A 69 -15.35 19.40 1.25
C GLU A 69 -14.11 18.92 2.00
N LEU A 70 -14.30 18.19 3.11
CA LEU A 70 -13.20 17.66 3.91
C LEU A 70 -12.29 16.74 3.10
N ASN A 71 -12.85 15.94 2.22
CA ASN A 71 -12.06 15.12 1.33
C ASN A 71 -11.29 15.95 0.28
N GLY A 72 -11.86 17.05 -0.20
CA GLY A 72 -11.15 18.03 -1.03
C GLY A 72 -9.93 18.61 -0.29
N TYR A 73 -10.12 19.13 0.91
CA TYR A 73 -9.03 19.64 1.75
C TYR A 73 -7.94 18.58 2.03
N ARG A 74 -8.35 17.34 2.27
CA ARG A 74 -7.40 16.24 2.45
C ARG A 74 -6.52 16.03 1.22
N LEU A 75 -7.10 16.05 0.03
CA LEU A 75 -6.35 15.89 -1.22
C LEU A 75 -5.39 17.06 -1.47
N ASP A 76 -5.81 18.28 -1.19
CA ASP A 76 -4.97 19.48 -1.35
C ASP A 76 -3.79 19.47 -0.35
N LEU A 77 -4.04 19.06 0.89
CA LEU A 77 -2.97 18.86 1.88
C LEU A 77 -1.98 17.78 1.44
N LEU A 78 -2.45 16.66 0.89
CA LEU A 78 -1.57 15.62 0.38
C LEU A 78 -0.71 16.14 -0.78
N ARG A 79 -1.28 16.85 -1.73
CA ARG A 79 -0.52 17.49 -2.83
C ARG A 79 0.54 18.45 -2.32
N TYR A 80 0.18 19.27 -1.33
CA TYR A 80 1.14 20.19 -0.70
C TYR A 80 2.29 19.44 -0.03
N LEU A 81 1.98 18.37 0.72
CA LEU A 81 3.00 17.53 1.35
C LEU A 81 3.89 16.83 0.32
N GLU A 82 3.30 16.28 -0.75
CA GLU A 82 4.05 15.65 -1.83
C GLU A 82 5.08 16.61 -2.46
N ALA A 83 4.69 17.85 -2.72
CA ALA A 83 5.60 18.88 -3.25
C ALA A 83 6.75 19.23 -2.30
N ARG A 84 6.50 19.15 -0.98
CA ARG A 84 7.52 19.45 0.05
C ARG A 84 8.42 18.28 0.37
N MET A 85 7.98 17.04 0.16
CA MET A 85 8.76 15.84 0.50
C MET A 85 10.07 15.75 -0.27
N ALA A 86 10.12 16.22 -1.51
CA ALA A 86 11.35 16.28 -2.30
C ALA A 86 12.48 17.11 -1.62
N LEU A 87 12.11 18.10 -0.80
CA LEU A 87 13.06 18.91 -0.05
C LEU A 87 13.45 18.31 1.31
N VAL A 88 12.49 17.66 1.97
CA VAL A 88 12.67 17.11 3.32
C VAL A 88 13.35 15.74 3.30
N ALA A 89 13.00 14.90 2.36
CA ALA A 89 13.46 13.51 2.26
C ALA A 89 13.76 13.10 0.80
N PRO A 90 14.75 13.72 0.14
CA PRO A 90 15.03 13.47 -1.27
C PRO A 90 15.38 12.01 -1.55
N ASN A 91 16.23 11.38 -0.71
CA ASN A 91 16.64 10.00 -0.94
C ASN A 91 15.51 8.99 -0.75
N VAL A 92 14.63 9.20 0.24
CA VAL A 92 13.44 8.35 0.42
C VAL A 92 12.47 8.55 -0.75
N CYS A 93 12.27 9.79 -1.22
CA CYS A 93 11.40 10.08 -2.38
C CYS A 93 11.84 9.38 -3.65
N GLU A 94 13.14 9.28 -3.91
CA GLU A 94 13.67 8.58 -5.08
C GLU A 94 13.40 7.07 -5.05
N ILE A 95 13.32 6.48 -3.87
CA ILE A 95 13.06 5.02 -3.73
C ILE A 95 11.58 4.70 -3.89
N ILE A 96 10.70 5.41 -3.15
CA ILE A 96 9.29 5.06 -3.00
C ILE A 96 8.32 6.10 -3.56
N GLY A 97 8.82 7.21 -4.09
CA GLY A 97 8.01 8.31 -4.59
C GLY A 97 7.46 9.23 -3.49
N PRO A 98 7.09 10.47 -3.84
CA PRO A 98 6.74 11.51 -2.86
C PRO A 98 5.44 11.18 -2.10
N LYS A 99 4.46 10.56 -2.75
CA LYS A 99 3.18 10.20 -2.15
C LYS A 99 3.34 9.25 -0.96
N VAL A 100 4.02 8.13 -1.16
CA VAL A 100 4.21 7.14 -0.09
C VAL A 100 5.16 7.66 0.97
N THR A 101 6.17 8.47 0.58
CA THR A 101 7.07 9.14 1.51
C THR A 101 6.31 10.06 2.46
N SER A 102 5.38 10.87 1.95
CA SER A 102 4.58 11.78 2.78
C SER A 102 3.74 11.02 3.80
N LEU A 103 3.14 9.89 3.41
CA LEU A 103 2.37 9.03 4.31
C LEU A 103 3.25 8.40 5.39
N LEU A 104 4.43 7.89 5.02
CA LEU A 104 5.38 7.28 5.98
C LEU A 104 5.92 8.30 6.98
N VAL A 105 6.35 9.48 6.50
CA VAL A 105 6.88 10.55 7.34
C VAL A 105 5.80 11.09 8.28
N SER A 106 4.57 11.27 7.78
CA SER A 106 3.44 11.71 8.60
C SER A 106 3.07 10.69 9.68
N ALA A 107 3.04 9.40 9.35
CA ALA A 107 2.73 8.34 10.29
C ALA A 107 3.83 8.11 11.34
N ALA A 108 5.07 8.39 10.99
CA ALA A 108 6.21 8.32 11.90
C ALA A 108 6.30 9.53 12.85
N GLY A 109 5.68 10.67 12.48
CA GLY A 109 5.80 11.94 13.22
C GLY A 109 6.97 12.83 12.77
N GLY A 110 7.61 12.49 11.64
CA GLY A 110 8.70 13.26 11.05
C GLY A 110 9.83 12.40 10.52
N ILE A 111 10.77 13.03 9.78
CA ILE A 111 11.90 12.29 9.17
C ILE A 111 12.90 11.79 10.23
N GLN A 112 13.10 12.53 11.31
CA GLN A 112 13.98 12.13 12.41
C GLN A 112 13.43 10.88 13.12
N GLU A 113 12.13 10.86 13.41
CA GLU A 113 11.49 9.70 14.03
C GLU A 113 11.49 8.50 13.07
N LEU A 114 11.23 8.73 11.77
CA LEU A 114 11.32 7.67 10.76
C LEU A 114 12.72 7.02 10.71
N SER A 115 13.79 7.80 10.88
CA SER A 115 15.16 7.31 10.89
C SER A 115 15.48 6.38 12.07
N ARG A 116 14.77 6.53 13.19
CA ARG A 116 14.91 5.71 14.40
C ARG A 116 14.12 4.41 14.32
N ILE A 117 13.10 4.37 13.46
CA ILE A 117 12.24 3.19 13.30
C ILE A 117 13.02 2.07 12.61
N PRO A 118 13.02 0.84 13.14
CA PRO A 118 13.64 -0.30 12.48
C PRO A 118 12.89 -0.68 11.20
N ALA A 119 13.60 -1.24 10.23
CA ALA A 119 13.06 -1.58 8.91
C ALA A 119 11.83 -2.51 8.97
N CYS A 120 11.79 -3.44 9.92
CA CYS A 120 10.65 -4.34 10.12
C CYS A 120 9.36 -3.58 10.52
N ASN A 121 9.47 -2.51 11.29
CA ASN A 121 8.35 -1.68 11.70
C ASN A 121 7.92 -0.73 10.57
N ILE A 122 8.86 -0.21 9.76
CA ILE A 122 8.55 0.59 8.55
C ILE A 122 7.67 -0.23 7.58
N LEU A 123 7.92 -1.54 7.48
CA LEU A 123 7.11 -2.44 6.67
C LEU A 123 5.62 -2.42 7.05
N VAL A 124 5.34 -2.35 8.34
CA VAL A 124 3.98 -2.46 8.92
C VAL A 124 3.32 -1.09 9.11
N LEU A 125 4.09 -0.01 8.97
CA LEU A 125 3.59 1.35 9.18
C LEU A 125 2.41 1.64 8.23
N GLY A 126 1.26 2.05 8.81
CA GLY A 126 0.03 2.27 8.06
C GLY A 126 -0.81 1.01 7.78
N ALA A 127 -0.46 -0.13 8.34
CA ALA A 127 -1.29 -1.32 8.24
C ALA A 127 -2.61 -1.13 9.01
N GLU A 128 -3.72 -1.39 8.34
CA GLU A 128 -5.04 -1.40 8.98
C GLU A 128 -5.15 -2.60 9.91
N LYS A 129 -5.67 -2.38 11.12
CA LYS A 129 -6.07 -3.46 12.03
C LYS A 129 -7.30 -4.15 11.46
N ARG A 130 -7.10 -5.16 10.64
CA ARG A 130 -8.19 -5.99 10.15
C ARG A 130 -8.56 -7.00 11.21
N ALA A 131 -9.86 -7.11 11.52
CA ALA A 131 -10.37 -8.22 12.31
C ALA A 131 -10.01 -9.53 11.59
N LEU A 132 -9.58 -10.53 12.37
CA LEU A 132 -9.26 -11.89 11.87
C LEU A 132 -10.54 -12.56 11.33
N ASN A 133 -10.87 -12.28 10.08
CA ASN A 133 -12.01 -12.87 9.39
C ASN A 133 -11.59 -14.15 8.67
N GLY A 134 -11.21 -15.19 9.43
CA GLY A 134 -10.99 -16.52 8.91
C GLY A 134 -9.78 -16.73 7.98
N LEU A 135 -9.67 -17.93 7.42
CA LEU A 135 -8.59 -18.41 6.52
C LEU A 135 -8.79 -17.97 5.06
N SER A 136 -9.33 -16.77 4.82
CA SER A 136 -9.55 -16.27 3.48
C SER A 136 -8.25 -15.74 2.84
N ALA A 137 -8.13 -15.84 1.51
CA ALA A 137 -7.04 -15.23 0.73
C ALA A 137 -6.92 -13.70 0.96
N ALA A 138 -7.97 -13.02 1.43
CA ALA A 138 -7.94 -11.65 1.90
C ALA A 138 -7.00 -11.42 3.09
N THR A 139 -6.69 -12.46 3.87
CA THR A 139 -5.71 -12.43 4.98
C THR A 139 -4.26 -12.42 4.52
N ALA A 140 -3.98 -12.74 3.26
CA ALA A 140 -2.63 -12.67 2.69
C ALA A 140 -2.03 -11.25 2.71
N GLY A 141 -2.85 -10.23 2.95
CA GLY A 141 -2.46 -8.83 3.10
C GLY A 141 -2.25 -8.35 4.53
N ILE A 142 -2.32 -9.22 5.54
CA ILE A 142 -2.06 -8.86 6.94
C ILE A 142 -0.62 -8.38 7.08
N HIS A 143 -0.41 -7.32 7.85
CA HIS A 143 0.89 -6.66 8.07
C HIS A 143 1.47 -5.91 6.86
N ARG A 144 0.68 -5.57 5.85
CA ARG A 144 1.11 -4.71 4.74
C ARG A 144 0.74 -3.27 5.03
N GLY A 145 1.76 -2.40 5.16
CA GLY A 145 1.59 -0.97 5.37
C GLY A 145 1.54 -0.16 4.07
N TYR A 146 1.83 1.13 4.17
CA TYR A 146 1.83 2.07 3.03
C TYR A 146 2.74 1.65 1.87
N LEU A 147 3.82 0.92 2.14
CA LEU A 147 4.72 0.41 1.10
C LEU A 147 4.02 -0.52 0.09
N ASN A 148 2.90 -1.13 0.48
CA ASN A 148 2.12 -1.97 -0.42
C ASN A 148 1.37 -1.18 -1.51
N GLU A 149 1.24 0.14 -1.36
CA GLU A 149 0.61 1.01 -2.36
C GLU A 149 1.51 1.29 -3.58
N LEU A 150 2.80 0.97 -3.47
CA LEU A 150 3.76 1.18 -4.55
C LEU A 150 3.40 0.34 -5.79
N GLU A 151 3.49 0.97 -6.96
CA GLU A 151 3.24 0.30 -8.24
C GLU A 151 4.18 -0.89 -8.47
N MET A 152 5.45 -0.77 -8.08
CA MET A 152 6.42 -1.86 -8.15
C MET A 152 5.96 -3.10 -7.39
N VAL A 153 5.30 -2.90 -6.24
CA VAL A 153 4.79 -4.01 -5.41
C VAL A 153 3.51 -4.58 -5.98
N LYS A 154 2.61 -3.72 -6.47
CA LYS A 154 1.33 -4.15 -7.08
C LYS A 154 1.55 -4.98 -8.35
N ASN A 155 2.55 -4.61 -9.16
CA ASN A 155 2.89 -5.28 -10.40
C ASN A 155 3.72 -6.56 -10.18
N ALA A 156 4.27 -6.76 -8.98
CA ALA A 156 5.06 -7.92 -8.65
C ALA A 156 4.18 -9.17 -8.43
N PRO A 157 4.62 -10.38 -8.84
CA PRO A 157 3.93 -11.63 -8.53
C PRO A 157 3.77 -11.80 -7.01
N LEU A 158 2.62 -12.33 -6.58
CA LEU A 158 2.27 -12.50 -5.16
C LEU A 158 3.35 -13.22 -4.33
N ALA A 159 4.03 -14.21 -4.93
CA ALA A 159 5.10 -14.96 -4.28
C ALA A 159 6.29 -14.09 -3.87
N PHE A 160 6.61 -13.06 -4.67
CA PHE A 160 7.78 -12.21 -4.46
C PHE A 160 7.47 -10.88 -3.76
N GLN A 161 6.18 -10.50 -3.64
CA GLN A 161 5.77 -9.23 -3.01
C GLN A 161 6.33 -9.06 -1.60
N THR A 162 6.25 -10.09 -0.78
CA THR A 162 6.75 -10.03 0.61
C THR A 162 8.25 -9.81 0.66
N GLN A 163 8.99 -10.43 -0.25
CA GLN A 163 10.43 -10.28 -0.35
C GLN A 163 10.82 -8.88 -0.83
N LEU A 164 10.11 -8.37 -1.84
CA LEU A 164 10.28 -7.00 -2.34
C LEU A 164 9.99 -5.96 -1.25
N LEU A 165 8.89 -6.11 -0.50
CA LEU A 165 8.54 -5.24 0.61
C LEU A 165 9.63 -5.20 1.70
N ARG A 166 10.23 -6.34 2.04
CA ARG A 166 11.36 -6.40 3.00
C ARG A 166 12.60 -5.67 2.47
N MET A 167 12.91 -5.81 1.18
CA MET A 167 14.02 -5.07 0.55
C MET A 167 13.75 -3.56 0.56
N LEU A 168 12.55 -3.14 0.16
CA LEU A 168 12.14 -1.74 0.18
C LEU A 168 12.23 -1.14 1.57
N SER A 169 11.68 -1.79 2.59
CA SER A 169 11.70 -1.28 3.96
C SER A 169 13.12 -1.11 4.51
N THR A 170 14.02 -2.05 4.19
CA THR A 170 15.44 -1.96 4.60
C THR A 170 16.14 -0.77 3.96
N LYS A 171 15.91 -0.56 2.65
CA LYS A 171 16.53 0.55 1.91
C LYS A 171 15.91 1.90 2.29
N CYS A 172 14.61 1.94 2.58
CA CYS A 172 13.94 3.14 3.12
C CYS A 172 14.51 3.54 4.48
N ALA A 173 14.78 2.58 5.38
CA ALA A 173 15.40 2.87 6.67
C ALA A 173 16.80 3.49 6.51
N LEU A 174 17.61 3.01 5.56
CA LEU A 174 18.91 3.59 5.27
C LEU A 174 18.79 5.01 4.70
N ALA A 175 17.93 5.19 3.71
CA ALA A 175 17.69 6.50 3.10
C ALA A 175 17.17 7.53 4.12
N ALA A 176 16.23 7.13 4.99
CA ALA A 176 15.69 7.99 6.04
C ALA A 176 16.76 8.48 7.01
N ARG A 177 17.76 7.64 7.34
CA ARG A 177 18.88 8.05 8.20
C ARG A 177 19.77 9.09 7.53
N ILE A 178 20.04 8.95 6.22
CA ILE A 178 20.82 9.91 5.44
C ILE A 178 20.08 11.24 5.34
N ASP A 179 18.77 11.19 5.06
CA ASP A 179 17.93 12.38 4.97
C ASP A 179 17.79 13.08 6.33
N ALA A 180 17.70 12.35 7.44
CA ALA A 180 17.65 12.90 8.78
C ALA A 180 18.96 13.60 9.17
N CYS A 181 20.12 13.07 8.75
CA CYS A 181 21.42 13.69 8.94
C CYS A 181 21.72 14.80 7.93
N GLN A 182 20.88 14.99 6.91
CA GLN A 182 21.05 15.98 5.83
C GLN A 182 22.43 15.95 5.15
N THR A 183 23.05 14.77 5.09
CA THR A 183 24.36 14.60 4.48
C THR A 183 24.32 14.77 2.97
N GLU A 184 23.25 14.34 2.32
CA GLU A 184 23.02 14.51 0.89
C GLU A 184 21.63 15.07 0.58
N LYS A 185 21.58 16.21 -0.13
CA LYS A 185 20.32 16.87 -0.52
C LYS A 185 19.88 16.57 -1.95
N THR A 186 20.73 15.90 -2.72
CA THR A 186 20.54 15.68 -4.17
C THR A 186 19.74 14.42 -4.51
N GLY A 187 19.49 13.54 -3.55
CA GLY A 187 18.81 12.25 -3.80
C GLY A 187 19.65 11.20 -4.54
N SER A 188 20.95 11.48 -4.77
CA SER A 188 21.84 10.60 -5.52
C SER A 188 21.98 9.20 -4.90
N TYR A 189 21.98 9.14 -3.58
CA TYR A 189 22.03 7.90 -2.84
C TYR A 189 20.71 7.10 -2.98
N GLY A 190 19.57 7.78 -2.97
CA GLY A 190 18.26 7.16 -3.21
C GLY A 190 18.19 6.47 -4.58
N ILE A 191 18.73 7.12 -5.62
CA ILE A 191 18.80 6.55 -6.98
C ILE A 191 19.64 5.26 -7.00
N LYS A 192 20.80 5.26 -6.31
CA LYS A 192 21.64 4.06 -6.21
C LYS A 192 20.91 2.90 -5.51
N LEU A 193 20.25 3.20 -4.39
CA LEU A 193 19.49 2.21 -3.65
C LEU A 193 18.33 1.65 -4.46
N ARG A 194 17.64 2.49 -5.24
CA ARG A 194 16.57 2.05 -6.14
C ARG A 194 17.08 1.09 -7.22
N LYS A 195 18.22 1.40 -7.84
CA LYS A 195 18.87 0.49 -8.80
C LYS A 195 19.21 -0.87 -8.17
N GLU A 196 19.81 -0.85 -6.99
CA GLU A 196 20.14 -2.09 -6.27
C GLU A 196 18.89 -2.94 -5.96
N ILE A 197 17.75 -2.31 -5.64
CA ILE A 197 16.48 -3.01 -5.42
C ILE A 197 16.03 -3.67 -6.73
N GLN A 198 16.06 -2.95 -7.84
CA GLN A 198 15.67 -3.46 -9.14
C GLN A 198 16.54 -4.64 -9.57
N GLU A 199 17.87 -4.50 -9.53
CA GLU A 199 18.80 -5.57 -9.88
C GLU A 199 18.61 -6.84 -9.03
N ARG A 200 18.34 -6.67 -7.74
CA ARG A 200 18.04 -7.81 -6.86
C ARG A 200 16.70 -8.44 -7.18
N PHE A 201 15.72 -7.64 -7.47
CA PHE A 201 14.40 -8.12 -7.80
C PHE A 201 14.41 -8.91 -9.11
N ASP A 202 15.11 -8.42 -10.14
CA ASP A 202 15.31 -9.11 -11.42
C ASP A 202 16.03 -10.45 -11.23
N LYS A 203 17.05 -10.50 -10.38
CA LYS A 203 17.73 -11.75 -10.03
C LYS A 203 16.84 -12.77 -9.33
N ILE A 204 15.86 -12.29 -8.54
CA ILE A 204 14.91 -13.16 -7.84
C ILE A 204 13.85 -13.70 -8.82
N GLN A 205 13.45 -12.89 -9.81
CA GLN A 205 12.51 -13.29 -10.85
C GLN A 205 13.14 -14.17 -11.92
N ALA A 206 14.45 -14.07 -12.11
CA ALA A 206 15.15 -14.89 -13.07
C ALA A 206 14.94 -16.39 -12.76
N PRO A 207 14.64 -17.22 -13.77
CA PRO A 207 14.53 -18.66 -13.58
C PRO A 207 15.81 -19.18 -12.95
N GLY A 208 15.66 -19.92 -11.85
CA GLY A 208 16.81 -20.49 -11.14
C GLY A 208 17.66 -21.33 -12.08
N GLN A 209 18.95 -21.04 -12.17
CA GLN A 209 19.87 -21.89 -12.90
C GLN A 209 19.79 -23.31 -12.30
N ALA A 210 19.52 -24.30 -13.15
CA ALA A 210 19.53 -25.69 -12.74
C ALA A 210 20.90 -25.98 -12.08
N ARG A 211 20.89 -26.22 -10.78
CA ARG A 211 22.10 -26.63 -10.08
C ARG A 211 22.47 -28.00 -10.64
N LEU A 212 23.55 -28.05 -11.42
CA LEU A 212 24.19 -29.31 -11.74
C LEU A 212 24.46 -29.99 -10.40
N THR A 213 23.88 -31.19 -10.22
CA THR A 213 24.14 -32.02 -9.06
C THR A 213 25.64 -32.29 -9.03
N LYS A 214 26.38 -31.58 -8.20
CA LYS A 214 27.78 -31.91 -7.95
C LYS A 214 27.77 -33.33 -7.35
N ALA A 215 28.52 -34.24 -7.98
CA ALA A 215 28.77 -35.55 -7.38
C ALA A 215 29.24 -35.29 -5.94
N LEU A 216 28.67 -36.01 -4.99
CA LEU A 216 29.15 -35.96 -3.61
C LEU A 216 30.66 -36.20 -3.60
N PRO A 217 31.47 -35.39 -2.90
CA PRO A 217 32.87 -35.65 -2.76
C PRO A 217 33.06 -37.07 -2.20
N LYS A 218 33.92 -37.84 -2.80
CA LYS A 218 34.27 -39.19 -2.28
C LYS A 218 34.64 -39.01 -0.81
N PRO A 219 34.05 -39.79 0.11
CA PRO A 219 34.40 -39.71 1.52
C PRO A 219 35.90 -40.01 1.64
N ASP A 220 36.67 -39.09 2.19
CA ASP A 220 38.06 -39.29 2.57
C ASP A 220 38.11 -40.20 3.81
N ASP A 221 37.62 -41.41 3.67
CA ASP A 221 37.80 -42.44 4.69
C ASP A 221 39.28 -42.81 4.75
N LYS A 222 39.95 -42.26 5.77
CA LYS A 222 41.27 -42.74 6.13
C LYS A 222 41.21 -44.25 6.30
N PRO A 223 42.14 -45.01 5.69
CA PRO A 223 42.12 -46.45 5.82
C PRO A 223 42.09 -46.85 7.30
N LYS A 224 41.03 -47.58 7.69
CA LYS A 224 40.88 -48.07 9.07
C LYS A 224 42.16 -48.74 9.52
N LYS A 225 42.81 -48.19 10.54
CA LYS A 225 43.96 -48.85 11.17
C LYS A 225 43.53 -50.25 11.58
N LYS A 226 44.06 -51.28 10.91
CA LYS A 226 43.87 -52.65 11.35
C LYS A 226 44.48 -52.76 12.75
N ARG A 227 43.68 -53.09 13.76
CA ARG A 227 44.20 -53.46 15.07
C ARG A 227 45.14 -54.64 14.86
N GLY A 228 46.45 -54.41 14.94
CA GLY A 228 47.38 -55.45 15.03
C GLY A 228 47.17 -56.19 16.36
N GLY A 229 46.52 -57.35 16.26
CA GLY A 229 46.54 -58.27 17.43
C GLY A 229 47.92 -58.62 17.73
N GLN A 230 48.41 -58.36 18.96
CA GLN A 230 49.55 -58.98 19.51
C GLN A 230 49.19 -60.46 19.69
N LYS A 231 50.05 -61.33 19.08
CA LYS A 231 50.10 -62.72 19.48
C LYS A 231 50.77 -62.82 20.80
#